data_c506333bcbed5cf1a5f9520a6ec0a1a5
#
_entry.id   c506333bcbed5cf1a5f9520a6ec0a1a5
#
_cell.length_a   1.000
_cell.length_b   1.000
_cell.length_c   1.000
_cell.angle_alpha   90.00
_cell.angle_beta   90.00
_cell.angle_gamma   90.00
#
_symmetry.space_group_name_H-M   'P 1'
#
loop_
_entity.id
_entity.type
_entity.pdbx_description
1 polymer ?
#
loop_
_entity_poly.entity_id
_entity_poly.type
_entity_poly.pdbx_seq_one_letter_code
_entity_poly.pdbx_strand_id
1 'polypeptide(L)'
;FLKLLIQYLEKNYLNYNLYLAKREELFYLLKTVYPSKDLGHFFYLLANHPSEFEKQVAENYMKVKNVKELANLMGYGINSFRVKFKENFGIPAYQWLLNEKAKRILKCLTTEGEDFKSIIDDFDFSSHSHFYKFCKTQFGLTPEELKKKLNS
;
A
#
# COMPACT_ATOMS: atom_id res chain seq x y z
N PHE A 1 -22.94 -14.49 10.12
CA PHE A 1 -21.72 -13.73 9.91
C PHE A 1 -21.78 -12.32 10.51
N LEU A 2 -22.66 -11.44 10.01
CA LEU A 2 -22.72 -10.02 10.43
C LEU A 2 -22.99 -9.84 11.93
N LYS A 3 -23.93 -10.57 12.52
CA LYS A 3 -24.21 -10.51 13.97
C LYS A 3 -22.97 -10.83 14.82
N LEU A 4 -22.23 -11.86 14.43
CA LEU A 4 -21.02 -12.27 15.14
C LEU A 4 -19.88 -11.25 14.96
N LEU A 5 -19.75 -10.67 13.76
CA LEU A 5 -18.76 -9.63 13.49
C LEU A 5 -19.05 -8.36 14.31
N ILE A 6 -20.31 -7.95 14.41
CA ILE A 6 -20.74 -6.82 15.25
C ILE A 6 -20.38 -7.07 16.72
N GLN A 7 -20.68 -8.27 17.26
CA GLN A 7 -20.33 -8.62 18.63
C GLN A 7 -18.81 -8.56 18.89
N TYR A 8 -17.98 -8.98 17.93
CA TYR A 8 -16.51 -8.88 18.05
C TYR A 8 -16.03 -7.43 18.04
N LEU A 9 -16.65 -6.57 17.22
CA LEU A 9 -16.35 -5.14 17.19
C LEU A 9 -16.76 -4.45 18.51
N GLU A 10 -17.95 -4.69 18.99
CA GLU A 10 -18.48 -4.10 20.24
C GLU A 10 -17.63 -4.48 21.46
N LYS A 11 -17.16 -5.74 21.50
CA LYS A 11 -16.35 -6.27 22.62
C LYS A 11 -14.85 -6.05 22.45
N ASN A 12 -14.43 -5.39 21.37
CA ASN A 12 -13.01 -5.16 21.03
C ASN A 12 -12.15 -6.43 20.98
N TYR A 13 -12.73 -7.56 20.56
CA TYR A 13 -12.03 -8.85 20.44
C TYR A 13 -11.28 -9.02 19.12
N LEU A 14 -11.35 -8.04 18.20
CA LEU A 14 -10.65 -8.11 16.92
C LEU A 14 -9.14 -7.91 17.10
N ASN A 15 -8.41 -9.00 17.05
CA ASN A 15 -6.98 -8.97 16.81
C ASN A 15 -6.70 -9.11 15.29
N TYR A 16 -5.45 -8.87 14.88
CA TYR A 16 -5.05 -8.90 13.47
C TYR A 16 -5.40 -10.23 12.75
N ASN A 17 -5.17 -11.37 13.41
CA ASN A 17 -5.44 -12.69 12.82
C ASN A 17 -6.93 -12.95 12.66
N LEU A 18 -7.73 -12.56 13.64
CA LEU A 18 -9.19 -12.66 13.56
C LEU A 18 -9.76 -11.74 12.47
N TYR A 19 -9.20 -10.53 12.32
CA TYR A 19 -9.56 -9.62 11.24
C TYR A 19 -9.27 -10.26 9.87
N LEU A 20 -8.11 -10.85 9.66
CA LEU A 20 -7.76 -11.52 8.41
C LEU A 20 -8.73 -12.68 8.11
N ALA A 21 -8.99 -13.53 9.10
CA ALA A 21 -9.92 -14.66 8.95
C ALA A 21 -11.34 -14.19 8.57
N LYS A 22 -11.84 -13.13 9.22
CA LYS A 22 -13.17 -12.57 8.93
C LYS A 22 -13.25 -11.88 7.58
N ARG A 23 -12.17 -11.25 7.13
CA ARG A 23 -12.05 -10.69 5.79
C ARG A 23 -12.16 -11.80 4.72
N GLU A 24 -11.40 -12.87 4.85
CA GLU A 24 -11.44 -13.99 3.89
C GLU A 24 -12.82 -14.67 3.88
N GLU A 25 -13.42 -14.90 5.05
CA GLU A 25 -14.78 -15.43 5.17
C GLU A 25 -15.80 -14.54 4.45
N LEU A 26 -15.71 -13.22 4.63
CA LEU A 26 -16.58 -12.26 3.95
C LEU A 26 -16.43 -12.35 2.42
N PHE A 27 -15.19 -12.34 1.91
CA PHE A 27 -14.94 -12.44 0.48
C PHE A 27 -15.43 -13.76 -0.11
N TYR A 28 -15.25 -14.86 0.62
CA TYR A 28 -15.76 -16.16 0.21
C TYR A 28 -17.30 -16.15 0.10
N LEU A 29 -17.99 -15.64 1.12
CA LEU A 29 -19.46 -15.53 1.13
C LEU A 29 -19.96 -14.65 -0.01
N LEU A 30 -19.33 -13.49 -0.23
CA LEU A 30 -19.70 -12.60 -1.32
C LEU A 30 -19.55 -13.28 -2.68
N LYS A 31 -18.42 -13.95 -2.94
CA LYS A 31 -18.17 -14.67 -4.20
C LYS A 31 -19.13 -15.86 -4.43
N THR A 32 -19.62 -16.48 -3.34
CA THR A 32 -20.54 -17.63 -3.43
C THR A 32 -21.97 -17.18 -3.71
N VAL A 33 -22.38 -16.03 -3.15
CA VAL A 33 -23.76 -15.56 -3.20
C VAL A 33 -24.04 -14.66 -4.40
N TYR A 34 -23.05 -13.87 -4.83
CA TYR A 34 -23.24 -12.86 -5.88
C TYR A 34 -22.46 -13.17 -7.15
N PRO A 35 -23.05 -12.91 -8.34
CA PRO A 35 -22.33 -12.99 -9.61
C PRO A 35 -21.12 -12.05 -9.62
N SER A 36 -20.02 -12.47 -10.24
CA SER A 36 -18.77 -11.68 -10.32
C SER A 36 -18.97 -10.28 -10.91
N LYS A 37 -19.92 -10.11 -11.83
CA LYS A 37 -20.28 -8.82 -12.44
C LYS A 37 -20.85 -7.86 -11.42
N ASP A 38 -21.74 -8.33 -10.55
CA ASP A 38 -22.39 -7.50 -9.52
C ASP A 38 -21.41 -7.12 -8.42
N LEU A 39 -20.55 -8.05 -8.03
CA LEU A 39 -19.42 -7.77 -7.11
C LEU A 39 -18.46 -6.74 -7.71
N GLY A 40 -18.13 -6.88 -8.98
CA GLY A 40 -17.28 -5.92 -9.69
C GLY A 40 -17.87 -4.52 -9.66
N HIS A 41 -19.17 -4.39 -9.94
CA HIS A 41 -19.88 -3.11 -9.87
C HIS A 41 -19.95 -2.54 -8.45
N PHE A 42 -20.29 -3.38 -7.47
CA PHE A 42 -20.35 -2.98 -6.05
C PHE A 42 -18.98 -2.46 -5.55
N PHE A 43 -17.91 -3.22 -5.79
CA PHE A 43 -16.57 -2.79 -5.40
C PHE A 43 -16.06 -1.60 -6.21
N TYR A 44 -16.45 -1.46 -7.48
CA TYR A 44 -16.17 -0.28 -8.27
C TYR A 44 -16.79 0.98 -7.65
N LEU A 45 -18.04 0.92 -7.23
CA LEU A 45 -18.72 2.04 -6.55
C LEU A 45 -18.06 2.39 -5.20
N LEU A 46 -17.64 1.39 -4.44
CA LEU A 46 -16.93 1.61 -3.16
C LEU A 46 -15.51 2.14 -3.36
N ALA A 47 -14.79 1.65 -4.36
CA ALA A 47 -13.40 2.03 -4.61
C ALA A 47 -13.26 3.40 -5.30
N ASN A 48 -14.30 3.86 -6.00
CA ASN A 48 -14.22 5.04 -6.86
C ASN A 48 -14.75 6.34 -6.24
N HIS A 49 -14.79 6.42 -4.91
CA HIS A 49 -14.99 7.70 -4.22
C HIS A 49 -13.81 8.03 -3.27
N PRO A 50 -12.58 8.12 -3.79
CA PRO A 50 -11.49 8.61 -2.96
C PRO A 50 -11.82 10.01 -2.47
N SER A 51 -11.55 10.28 -1.20
CA SER A 51 -11.68 11.62 -0.64
C SER A 51 -10.81 12.61 -1.45
N GLU A 52 -11.15 13.90 -1.40
CA GLU A 52 -10.32 14.92 -2.06
C GLU A 52 -8.86 14.87 -1.56
N PHE A 53 -8.67 14.54 -0.29
CA PHE A 53 -7.35 14.35 0.29
C PHE A 53 -6.59 13.17 -0.35
N GLU A 54 -7.25 12.03 -0.55
CA GLU A 54 -6.65 10.85 -1.19
C GLU A 54 -6.27 11.12 -2.65
N LYS A 55 -7.10 11.87 -3.39
CA LYS A 55 -6.79 12.29 -4.76
C LYS A 55 -5.54 13.17 -4.78
N GLN A 56 -5.48 14.18 -3.92
CA GLN A 56 -4.32 15.07 -3.82
C GLN A 56 -3.05 14.31 -3.43
N VAL A 57 -3.12 13.32 -2.53
CA VAL A 57 -1.99 12.45 -2.20
C VAL A 57 -1.55 11.67 -3.44
N ALA A 58 -2.47 11.04 -4.17
CA ALA A 58 -2.17 10.25 -5.36
C ALA A 58 -1.52 11.08 -6.48
N GLU A 59 -1.91 12.35 -6.64
CA GLU A 59 -1.33 13.27 -7.63
C GLU A 59 0.06 13.81 -7.26
N ASN A 60 0.39 13.81 -5.98
CA ASN A 60 1.57 14.52 -5.48
C ASN A 60 2.66 13.62 -4.89
N TYR A 61 2.35 12.38 -4.47
CA TYR A 61 3.32 11.53 -3.77
C TYR A 61 4.57 11.19 -4.59
N MET A 62 4.46 11.17 -5.92
CA MET A 62 5.61 10.91 -6.80
C MET A 62 6.55 12.11 -6.97
N LYS A 63 6.10 13.32 -6.61
CA LYS A 63 6.86 14.56 -6.75
C LYS A 63 7.75 14.86 -5.55
N VAL A 64 7.69 14.03 -4.51
CA VAL A 64 8.32 14.28 -3.21
C VAL A 64 9.11 13.07 -2.73
N LYS A 65 10.11 13.30 -1.87
CA LYS A 65 10.99 12.26 -1.33
C LYS A 65 10.55 11.75 0.05
N ASN A 66 9.77 12.53 0.77
CA ASN A 66 9.39 12.22 2.15
C ASN A 66 8.05 12.84 2.57
N VAL A 67 7.55 12.40 3.74
CA VAL A 67 6.26 12.85 4.30
C VAL A 67 6.21 14.35 4.54
N LYS A 68 7.34 14.98 4.95
CA LYS A 68 7.39 16.42 5.22
C LYS A 68 7.20 17.23 3.95
N GLU A 69 7.84 16.81 2.88
CA GLU A 69 7.68 17.46 1.56
C GLU A 69 6.25 17.29 1.04
N LEU A 70 5.66 16.09 1.20
CA LEU A 70 4.27 15.85 0.79
C LEU A 70 3.30 16.73 1.59
N ALA A 71 3.45 16.81 2.89
CA ALA A 71 2.65 17.68 3.74
C ALA A 71 2.75 19.15 3.31
N ASN A 72 3.97 19.64 3.08
CA ASN A 72 4.21 21.02 2.63
C ASN A 72 3.59 21.29 1.26
N LEU A 73 3.76 20.37 0.29
CA LEU A 73 3.21 20.50 -1.05
C LEU A 73 1.68 20.58 -1.05
N MET A 74 1.05 19.85 -0.12
CA MET A 74 -0.40 19.86 0.07
C MET A 74 -0.90 20.96 1.01
N GLY A 75 -0.03 21.85 1.50
CA GLY A 75 -0.41 22.98 2.38
C GLY A 75 -0.73 22.60 3.82
N TYR A 76 -0.25 21.44 4.31
CA TYR A 76 -0.48 20.99 5.68
C TYR A 76 0.76 21.12 6.56
N GLY A 77 0.53 21.48 7.83
CA GLY A 77 1.53 21.24 8.87
C GLY A 77 1.76 19.73 9.08
N ILE A 78 3.01 19.33 9.36
CA ILE A 78 3.41 17.91 9.41
C ILE A 78 2.58 17.07 10.38
N ASN A 79 2.21 17.62 11.54
CA ASN A 79 1.45 16.88 12.56
C ASN A 79 0.00 16.68 12.12
N SER A 80 -0.65 17.72 11.62
CA SER A 80 -2.02 17.66 11.09
C SER A 80 -2.11 16.72 9.89
N PHE A 81 -1.09 16.75 9.03
CA PHE A 81 -0.99 15.85 7.88
C PHE A 81 -0.93 14.37 8.31
N ARG A 82 -0.08 14.04 9.28
CA ARG A 82 0.05 12.66 9.77
C ARG A 82 -1.25 12.11 10.34
N VAL A 83 -1.99 12.92 11.09
CA VAL A 83 -3.30 12.53 11.65
C VAL A 83 -4.28 12.29 10.52
N LYS A 84 -4.48 13.29 9.66
CA LYS A 84 -5.41 13.23 8.53
C LYS A 84 -5.07 12.07 7.58
N PHE A 85 -3.78 11.84 7.33
CA PHE A 85 -3.32 10.74 6.49
C PHE A 85 -3.72 9.39 7.07
N LYS A 86 -3.48 9.17 8.37
CA LYS A 86 -3.86 7.92 9.04
C LYS A 86 -5.37 7.69 9.06
N GLU A 87 -6.16 8.75 9.21
CA GLU A 87 -7.63 8.69 9.14
C GLU A 87 -8.14 8.25 7.77
N ASN A 88 -7.54 8.77 6.68
CA ASN A 88 -7.96 8.45 5.31
C ASN A 88 -7.40 7.11 4.80
N PHE A 89 -6.12 6.80 5.09
CA PHE A 89 -5.44 5.61 4.55
C PHE A 89 -5.33 4.44 5.53
N GLY A 90 -5.72 4.62 6.79
CA GLY A 90 -5.64 3.59 7.84
C GLY A 90 -4.23 3.27 8.34
N ILE A 91 -3.18 3.75 7.67
CA ILE A 91 -1.77 3.51 8.01
C ILE A 91 -0.99 4.83 8.03
N PRO A 92 0.17 4.88 8.74
CA PRO A 92 1.02 6.07 8.74
C PRO A 92 1.53 6.45 7.35
N ALA A 93 1.60 7.75 7.07
CA ALA A 93 2.05 8.28 5.77
C ALA A 93 3.44 7.76 5.34
N TYR A 94 4.38 7.63 6.29
CA TYR A 94 5.70 7.05 6.01
C TYR A 94 5.61 5.61 5.51
N GLN A 95 4.82 4.79 6.18
CA GLN A 95 4.63 3.38 5.78
C GLN A 95 3.98 3.27 4.41
N TRP A 96 2.99 4.12 4.15
CA TRP A 96 2.33 4.16 2.85
C TRP A 96 3.29 4.56 1.72
N LEU A 97 4.08 5.63 1.89
CA LEU A 97 5.09 6.03 0.90
C LEU A 97 6.14 4.94 0.67
N LEU A 98 6.55 4.24 1.73
CA LEU A 98 7.47 3.12 1.64
C LEU A 98 6.88 1.96 0.84
N ASN A 99 5.61 1.64 1.05
CA ASN A 99 4.89 0.61 0.29
C ASN A 99 4.75 0.99 -1.19
N GLU A 100 4.42 2.25 -1.49
CA GLU A 100 4.34 2.73 -2.89
C GLU A 100 5.72 2.70 -3.59
N LYS A 101 6.78 3.11 -2.87
CA LYS A 101 8.16 2.97 -3.36
C LYS A 101 8.48 1.50 -3.67
N ALA A 102 8.12 0.57 -2.78
CA ALA A 102 8.33 -0.86 -2.96
C ALA A 102 7.60 -1.41 -4.19
N LYS A 103 6.32 -1.06 -4.39
CA LYS A 103 5.55 -1.45 -5.59
C LYS A 103 6.20 -0.98 -6.88
N ARG A 104 6.69 0.26 -6.91
CA ARG A 104 7.38 0.83 -8.09
C ARG A 104 8.68 0.10 -8.39
N ILE A 105 9.49 -0.20 -7.37
CA ILE A 105 10.72 -0.99 -7.51
C ILE A 105 10.43 -2.38 -8.07
N LEU A 106 9.39 -3.07 -7.56
CA LEU A 106 8.99 -4.36 -8.11
C LEU A 106 8.65 -4.26 -9.60
N LYS A 107 7.94 -3.22 -10.01
CA LYS A 107 7.63 -2.97 -11.42
C LYS A 107 8.91 -2.77 -12.25
N CYS A 108 9.86 -1.98 -11.78
CA CYS A 108 11.15 -1.80 -12.46
C CYS A 108 11.92 -3.12 -12.59
N LEU A 109 11.94 -3.95 -11.55
CA LEU A 109 12.62 -5.25 -11.58
C LEU A 109 12.02 -6.25 -12.57
N THR A 110 10.75 -6.08 -12.96
CA THR A 110 10.09 -6.90 -14.00
C THR A 110 10.26 -6.36 -15.40
N THR A 111 10.77 -5.14 -15.57
CA THR A 111 10.98 -4.53 -16.88
C THR A 111 12.30 -5.03 -17.47
N GLU A 112 12.25 -5.55 -18.70
CA GLU A 112 13.45 -5.99 -19.43
C GLU A 112 14.39 -4.81 -19.70
N GLY A 113 15.69 -5.03 -19.47
CA GLY A 113 16.74 -4.03 -19.72
C GLY A 113 17.01 -3.08 -18.56
N GLU A 114 16.22 -3.03 -17.51
CA GLU A 114 16.55 -2.24 -16.33
C GLU A 114 17.65 -2.90 -15.48
N ASP A 115 18.68 -2.13 -15.16
CA ASP A 115 19.75 -2.53 -14.25
C ASP A 115 19.53 -1.98 -12.84
N PHE A 116 20.22 -2.58 -11.86
CA PHE A 116 20.08 -2.14 -10.47
C PHE A 116 20.64 -0.74 -10.23
N LYS A 117 21.58 -0.27 -11.08
CA LYS A 117 22.15 1.07 -10.95
C LYS A 117 21.10 2.12 -11.29
N SER A 118 20.37 1.96 -12.39
CA SER A 118 19.26 2.85 -12.74
C SER A 118 18.22 2.92 -11.61
N ILE A 119 17.82 1.77 -11.04
CA ILE A 119 16.87 1.75 -9.92
C ILE A 119 17.42 2.48 -8.69
N ILE A 120 18.70 2.31 -8.37
CA ILE A 120 19.35 3.00 -7.25
C ILE A 120 19.31 4.51 -7.43
N ASP A 121 19.63 4.98 -8.64
CA ASP A 121 19.66 6.40 -8.98
C ASP A 121 18.22 6.99 -9.01
N ASP A 122 17.28 6.33 -9.69
CA ASP A 122 15.90 6.80 -9.85
C ASP A 122 15.12 6.86 -8.52
N PHE A 123 15.46 5.99 -7.60
CA PHE A 123 14.80 5.94 -6.28
C PHE A 123 15.62 6.60 -5.17
N ASP A 124 16.68 7.37 -5.49
CA ASP A 124 17.50 8.10 -4.52
C ASP A 124 18.07 7.20 -3.40
N PHE A 125 18.52 6.00 -3.71
CA PHE A 125 19.26 5.21 -2.74
C PHE A 125 20.70 5.71 -2.65
N SER A 126 21.17 5.93 -1.42
CA SER A 126 22.53 6.45 -1.16
C SER A 126 23.65 5.45 -1.54
N SER A 127 23.34 4.19 -1.72
CA SER A 127 24.29 3.14 -2.09
C SER A 127 23.59 1.83 -2.48
N HIS A 128 24.32 0.93 -3.17
CA HIS A 128 23.90 -0.45 -3.39
C HIS A 128 23.48 -1.16 -2.09
N SER A 129 24.28 -1.02 -1.03
CA SER A 129 23.99 -1.63 0.28
C SER A 129 22.67 -1.15 0.87
N HIS A 130 22.32 0.13 0.67
CA HIS A 130 21.05 0.69 1.13
C HIS A 130 19.87 0.08 0.33
N PHE A 131 20.01 -0.04 -0.98
CA PHE A 131 19.01 -0.69 -1.84
C PHE A 131 18.81 -2.17 -1.48
N TYR A 132 19.89 -2.92 -1.27
CA TYR A 132 19.85 -4.31 -0.83
C TYR A 132 19.14 -4.49 0.52
N LYS A 133 19.49 -3.65 1.49
CA LYS A 133 18.83 -3.64 2.79
C LYS A 133 17.34 -3.35 2.67
N PHE A 134 16.98 -2.39 1.82
CA PHE A 134 15.58 -2.07 1.52
C PHE A 134 14.85 -3.31 0.97
N CYS A 135 15.38 -3.97 -0.05
CA CYS A 135 14.77 -5.16 -0.65
C CYS A 135 14.61 -6.29 0.37
N LYS A 136 15.64 -6.57 1.16
CA LYS A 136 15.56 -7.57 2.25
C LYS A 136 14.47 -7.22 3.27
N THR A 137 14.34 -5.94 3.63
CA THR A 137 13.36 -5.49 4.63
C THR A 137 11.93 -5.54 4.08
N GLN A 138 11.71 -5.13 2.82
CA GLN A 138 10.39 -5.01 2.23
C GLN A 138 9.86 -6.33 1.64
N PHE A 139 10.76 -7.15 1.09
CA PHE A 139 10.38 -8.34 0.32
C PHE A 139 10.95 -9.65 0.88
N GLY A 140 11.85 -9.56 1.87
CA GLY A 140 12.56 -10.74 2.42
C GLY A 140 13.63 -11.33 1.50
N LEU A 141 13.87 -10.75 0.33
CA LEU A 141 14.76 -11.25 -0.73
C LEU A 141 15.76 -10.17 -1.17
N THR A 142 16.90 -10.59 -1.73
CA THR A 142 17.81 -9.67 -2.42
C THR A 142 17.23 -9.22 -3.77
N PRO A 143 17.75 -8.13 -4.37
CA PRO A 143 17.30 -7.69 -5.70
C PRO A 143 17.44 -8.77 -6.77
N GLU A 144 18.51 -9.57 -6.74
CA GLU A 144 18.75 -10.67 -7.68
C GLU A 144 17.75 -11.80 -7.49
N GLU A 145 17.51 -12.21 -6.23
CA GLU A 145 16.52 -13.23 -5.89
C GLU A 145 15.11 -12.80 -6.32
N LEU A 146 14.79 -11.52 -6.12
CA LEU A 146 13.53 -10.93 -6.56
C LEU A 146 13.40 -10.97 -8.08
N LYS A 147 14.40 -10.48 -8.79
CA LYS A 147 14.41 -10.45 -10.28
C LYS A 147 14.27 -11.86 -10.86
N LYS A 148 14.97 -12.84 -10.28
CA LYS A 148 14.86 -14.24 -10.69
C LYS A 148 13.46 -14.81 -10.45
N LYS A 149 12.87 -14.53 -9.27
CA LYS A 149 11.53 -15.03 -8.90
C LYS A 149 10.40 -14.39 -9.71
N LEU A 150 10.57 -13.14 -10.14
CA LEU A 150 9.56 -12.42 -10.91
C LEU A 150 9.58 -12.77 -12.40
N ASN A 151 10.74 -13.26 -12.90
CA ASN A 151 10.93 -13.63 -14.32
C ASN A 151 10.84 -15.16 -14.55
N SER A 152 10.50 -15.94 -13.53
CA SER A 152 10.24 -17.40 -13.60
C SER A 152 8.75 -17.70 -13.56
#